data_d7f608fc474ad45131aae446cafdb07c
#
_entry.id   d7f608fc474ad45131aae446cafdb07c
#
_cell.length_a   1.000
_cell.length_b   1.000
_cell.length_c   1.000
_cell.angle_alpha   90.00
_cell.angle_beta   90.00
_cell.angle_gamma   90.00
#
_symmetry.space_group_name_H-M   'P 1'
#
loop_
_entity.id
_entity.type
_entity.pdbx_description
1 polymer ?
#
loop_
_entity_poly.entity_id
_entity_poly.type
_entity_poly.pdbx_seq_one_letter_code
_entity_poly.pdbx_strand_id
1 'polypeptide(L)' 'MEYIVPTDMPLSAALGQLYPDSSRRTLQTWLKNGRFRLDGKRASREDTPLLQGQRLTVQEAFK' A
#
# COMPACT_ATOMS: atom_id res chain seq x y z
N MET A 1 4.66 0.45 -9.78
CA MET A 1 4.19 -0.93 -9.58
C MET A 1 2.72 -0.92 -9.20
N GLU A 2 1.97 -1.85 -9.72
CA GLU A 2 0.54 -1.96 -9.42
C GLU A 2 0.23 -3.32 -8.84
N TYR A 3 -0.68 -3.34 -7.88
CA TYR A 3 -1.09 -4.56 -7.20
C TYR A 3 -2.62 -4.60 -7.18
N ILE A 4 -3.19 -5.68 -7.68
CA ILE A 4 -4.64 -5.88 -7.67
C ILE A 4 -4.99 -6.66 -6.40
N VAL A 5 -5.86 -6.09 -5.58
CA VAL A 5 -6.23 -6.68 -4.30
C VAL A 5 -7.02 -7.99 -4.55
N PRO A 6 -6.50 -9.14 -4.09
CA PRO A 6 -7.15 -10.43 -4.36
C PRO A 6 -8.36 -10.71 -3.49
N THR A 7 -8.43 -10.09 -2.33
CA THR A 7 -9.54 -10.25 -1.39
C THR A 7 -9.57 -9.03 -0.48
N ASP A 8 -10.68 -8.82 0.20
CA ASP A 8 -10.80 -7.70 1.13
C ASP A 8 -9.74 -7.84 2.23
N MET A 9 -8.95 -6.79 2.43
CA MET A 9 -7.90 -6.79 3.44
C MET A 9 -7.52 -5.35 3.79
N PRO A 10 -6.94 -5.11 4.96
CA PRO A 10 -6.39 -3.79 5.26
C PRO A 10 -5.10 -3.55 4.47
N LEU A 11 -4.78 -2.28 4.27
CA LEU A 11 -3.56 -1.91 3.53
C LEU A 11 -2.31 -2.51 4.16
N SER A 12 -2.24 -2.58 5.49
CA SER A 12 -1.10 -3.17 6.17
C SER A 12 -0.86 -4.63 5.78
N ALA A 13 -1.94 -5.40 5.59
CA ALA A 13 -1.81 -6.79 5.15
C ALA A 13 -1.26 -6.87 3.73
N ALA A 14 -1.75 -6.00 2.84
CA ALA A 14 -1.25 -5.96 1.46
C ALA A 14 0.23 -5.59 1.42
N LEU A 15 0.64 -4.60 2.21
CA LEU A 15 2.04 -4.19 2.27
C LEU A 15 2.93 -5.30 2.83
N GLY A 16 2.44 -6.05 3.80
CA GLY A 16 3.18 -7.20 4.33
C GLY A 16 3.40 -8.28 3.29
N GLN A 17 2.47 -8.46 2.38
CA GLN A 17 2.62 -9.43 1.29
C GLN A 17 3.56 -8.93 0.20
N LEU A 18 3.50 -7.63 -0.10
CA LEU A 18 4.34 -7.04 -1.14
C LEU A 18 5.79 -6.87 -0.70
N TYR A 19 6.00 -6.54 0.55
CA TYR A 19 7.31 -6.23 1.09
C TYR A 19 7.57 -6.99 2.38
N PRO A 20 7.68 -8.33 2.32
CA PRO A 20 7.83 -9.14 3.53
C PRO A 20 9.13 -8.88 4.27
N ASP A 21 10.14 -8.37 3.58
CA ASP A 21 11.44 -8.09 4.18
C ASP A 21 11.58 -6.67 4.73
N SER A 22 10.56 -5.85 4.53
CA SER A 22 10.59 -4.47 5.01
C SER A 22 9.96 -4.39 6.40
N SER A 23 10.58 -3.59 7.28
CA SER A 23 10.04 -3.40 8.60
C SER A 23 8.77 -2.56 8.55
N ARG A 24 7.93 -2.71 9.58
CA ARG A 24 6.71 -1.94 9.69
C ARG A 24 7.00 -0.43 9.71
N ARG A 25 8.07 -0.04 10.37
CA ARG A 25 8.48 1.37 10.42
C ARG A 25 8.78 1.91 9.02
N THR A 26 9.48 1.13 8.21
CA THR A 26 9.78 1.52 6.82
C THR A 26 8.48 1.72 6.03
N LEU A 27 7.53 0.80 6.17
CA LEU A 27 6.27 0.90 5.47
C LEU A 27 5.48 2.12 5.92
N GLN A 28 5.49 2.44 7.21
CA GLN A 28 4.83 3.64 7.72
C GLN A 28 5.46 4.90 7.15
N THR A 29 6.78 4.93 7.02
CA THR A 29 7.47 6.06 6.41
C THR A 29 7.02 6.24 4.97
N TRP A 30 6.92 5.16 4.22
CA TRP A 30 6.46 5.23 2.83
C TRP A 30 5.02 5.74 2.74
N LEU A 31 4.17 5.35 3.68
CA LEU A 31 2.79 5.85 3.73
C LEU A 31 2.78 7.36 3.94
N LYS A 32 3.59 7.86 4.85
CA LYS A 32 3.69 9.29 5.11
C LYS A 32 4.18 10.05 3.88
N ASN A 33 5.05 9.44 3.11
CA ASN A 33 5.60 10.06 1.90
C ASN A 33 4.65 10.01 0.71
N GLY A 34 3.50 9.36 0.86
CA GLY A 34 2.52 9.29 -0.22
C GLY A 34 2.90 8.36 -1.35
N ARG A 35 3.66 7.31 -1.05
CA ARG A 35 4.08 6.35 -2.08
C ARG A 35 2.97 5.43 -2.54
N PHE A 36 1.92 5.30 -1.75
CA PHE A 36 0.83 4.37 -2.05
C PHE A 36 -0.43 5.12 -2.46
N ARG A 37 -1.04 4.67 -3.54
CA ARG A 37 -2.30 5.22 -4.02
C ARG A 37 -3.30 4.08 -4.26
N LEU A 38 -4.51 4.28 -3.79
CA LEU A 38 -5.60 3.33 -3.96
C LEU A 38 -6.61 3.94 -4.93
N ASP A 39 -6.75 3.34 -6.11
CA ASP A 39 -7.63 3.85 -7.18
C ASP A 39 -7.36 5.32 -7.50
N GLY A 40 -6.08 5.71 -7.49
CA GLY A 40 -5.68 7.07 -7.78
C GLY A 40 -5.72 8.02 -6.60
N LYS A 41 -6.19 7.56 -5.45
CA LYS A 41 -6.24 8.38 -4.23
C LYS A 41 -5.09 8.02 -3.32
N ARG A 42 -4.49 9.03 -2.69
CA ARG A 42 -3.39 8.82 -1.77
C ARG A 42 -3.86 8.02 -0.56
N ALA A 43 -3.14 6.94 -0.27
CA ALA A 43 -3.36 6.13 0.92
C ALA A 43 -2.25 6.43 1.92
N SER A 44 -2.59 7.03 3.06
CA SER A 44 -1.61 7.42 4.06
C SER A 44 -1.79 6.70 5.38
N ARG A 45 -2.79 5.84 5.50
CA ARG A 45 -3.07 5.10 6.72
C ARG A 45 -2.99 3.61 6.47
N GLU A 46 -2.30 2.90 7.35
CA GLU A 46 -2.13 1.45 7.20
C GLU A 46 -3.42 0.66 7.45
N ASP A 47 -4.38 1.25 8.13
CA ASP A 47 -5.67 0.61 8.39
C ASP A 47 -6.71 0.89 7.30
N THR A 48 -6.30 1.51 6.20
CA THR A 48 -7.19 1.75 5.08
C THR A 48 -7.74 0.43 4.55
N PRO A 49 -9.07 0.26 4.49
CA PRO A 49 -9.64 -0.98 3.97
C PRO A 49 -9.46 -1.07 2.46
N LEU A 50 -8.99 -2.21 2.00
CA LEU A 50 -8.88 -2.51 0.57
C LEU A 50 -9.94 -3.54 0.23
N LEU A 51 -10.63 -3.31 -0.88
CA LEU A 51 -11.65 -4.21 -1.36
C LEU A 51 -11.11 -5.04 -2.53
N GLN A 52 -11.62 -6.25 -2.67
CA GLN A 52 -11.23 -7.13 -3.76
C GLN A 52 -11.39 -6.41 -5.10
N GLY A 53 -10.36 -6.50 -5.93
CA GLY A 53 -10.37 -5.90 -7.26
C GLY A 53 -9.87 -4.47 -7.32
N GLN A 54 -9.63 -3.84 -6.20
CA GLN A 54 -9.09 -2.48 -6.19
C GLN A 54 -7.63 -2.49 -6.63
N ARG A 55 -7.20 -1.37 -7.21
CA ARG A 55 -5.83 -1.23 -7.69
C ARG A 55 -5.02 -0.41 -6.69
N LEU A 56 -3.97 -1.02 -6.17
CA LEU A 56 -3.02 -0.35 -5.31
C LEU A 56 -1.78 -0.01 -6.13
N THR A 57 -1.46 1.27 -6.24
CA THR A 57 -0.31 1.75 -6.99
C THR A 57 0.80 2.14 -6.02
N VAL A 58 2.00 1.67 -6.30
CA VAL A 58 3.19 1.99 -5.50
C VAL A 58 4.16 2.77 -6.35
N GLN A 59 4.54 3.95 -5.89
CA GLN A 59 5.56 4.76 -6.56
C GLN A 59 6.93 4.29 -6.09
N GLU A 60 7.73 3.79 -7.03
CA GLU A 60 9.05 3.26 -6.72
C GLU A 60 10.11 4.34 -6.73
N ALA A 61 10.00 5.31 -7.63
CA ALA A 61 10.94 6.41 -7.70
C ALA A 61 10.37 7.60 -6.95
N PHE A 62 11.06 8.03 -5.93
CA PHE A 62 10.59 9.09 -5.07
C PHE A 62 11.71 10.08 -4.83
N LYS A 63 11.43 11.33 -5.18
CA LYS A 63 12.39 12.41 -4.98
C LYS A 63 11.80 13.51 -4.14
#